data_0aadfd5161beba23b42d7e3cc89eca2b
#
_entry.id   0aadfd5161beba23b42d7e3cc89eca2b
#
_cell.length_a   1.000
_cell.length_b   1.000
_cell.length_c   1.000
_cell.angle_alpha   90.00
_cell.angle_beta   90.00
_cell.angle_gamma   90.00
#
_symmetry.space_group_name_H-M   'P 1'
#
loop_
_entity.id
_entity.type
_entity.pdbx_description
1 polymer ?
#
loop_
_entity_poly.entity_id
_entity_poly.type
_entity_poly.pdbx_seq_one_letter_code
_entity_poly.pdbx_strand_id
1 'polypeptide(L)'
;MAFVEVTKKDHIAVVTMNRPEALNALNKAVFTDLEVALDDVEKDDEVYVVIITGAGRAFIAGADIGEMAPMNVAEGLAFSELGNRILMRVDMMEKPTIAAVNGFALGGGCELAMSCDIRVASEKATFGMPEVGLG
;
A
#
# COMPACT_ATOMS: atom_id res chain seq x y z
N MET A 1 -4.99 -8.36 -11.99
CA MET A 1 -5.20 -7.51 -10.79
C MET A 1 -6.00 -6.28 -11.20
N ALA A 2 -7.05 -5.94 -10.48
CA ALA A 2 -7.90 -4.80 -10.80
C ALA A 2 -7.46 -3.51 -10.09
N PHE A 3 -6.87 -3.63 -8.88
CA PHE A 3 -6.58 -2.51 -8.00
C PHE A 3 -5.09 -2.23 -7.78
N VAL A 4 -4.21 -3.04 -8.35
CA VAL A 4 -2.76 -2.85 -8.30
C VAL A 4 -2.18 -3.14 -9.67
N GLU A 5 -1.37 -2.23 -10.17
CA GLU A 5 -0.64 -2.38 -11.43
C GLU A 5 0.84 -2.51 -11.18
N VAL A 6 1.51 -3.36 -11.94
CA VAL A 6 2.97 -3.51 -11.89
C VAL A 6 3.54 -3.21 -13.26
N THR A 7 4.47 -2.27 -13.32
CA THR A 7 5.26 -2.00 -14.52
C THR A 7 6.74 -2.22 -14.19
N LYS A 8 7.48 -2.77 -15.14
CA LYS A 8 8.89 -3.11 -14.97
C LYS A 8 9.71 -2.51 -16.11
N LYS A 9 10.76 -1.79 -15.78
CA LYS A 9 11.69 -1.21 -16.75
C LYS A 9 13.04 -0.95 -16.07
N ASP A 10 14.12 -1.28 -16.74
CA ASP A 10 15.49 -0.98 -16.31
C ASP A 10 15.77 -1.46 -14.87
N HIS A 11 15.35 -2.69 -14.54
CA HIS A 11 15.48 -3.32 -13.21
C HIS A 11 14.67 -2.66 -12.10
N ILE A 12 13.74 -1.78 -12.43
CA ILE A 12 12.85 -1.11 -11.49
C ILE A 12 11.43 -1.61 -11.71
N ALA A 13 10.79 -2.07 -10.66
CA ALA A 13 9.35 -2.32 -10.65
C ALA A 13 8.62 -1.16 -10.00
N VAL A 14 7.57 -0.68 -10.64
CA VAL A 14 6.66 0.30 -10.05
C VAL A 14 5.34 -0.41 -9.76
N VAL A 15 4.99 -0.48 -8.49
CA VAL A 15 3.73 -1.03 -7.98
C VAL A 15 2.81 0.16 -7.71
N THR A 16 1.79 0.29 -8.53
CA THR A 16 0.84 1.42 -8.46
C THR A 16 -0.48 0.96 -7.87
N MET A 17 -0.87 1.55 -6.76
CA MET A 17 -2.22 1.38 -6.21
C MET A 17 -3.20 2.09 -7.13
N ASN A 18 -4.17 1.38 -7.68
CA ASN A 18 -5.04 1.86 -8.75
C ASN A 18 -6.53 1.71 -8.41
N ARG A 19 -6.94 2.43 -7.37
CA ARG A 19 -8.34 2.61 -6.96
C ARG A 19 -8.61 4.09 -6.68
N PRO A 20 -8.35 4.98 -7.68
CA PRO A 20 -8.33 6.44 -7.45
C PRO A 20 -9.69 7.01 -7.02
N GLU A 21 -10.80 6.39 -7.42
CA GLU A 21 -12.16 6.78 -7.03
C GLU A 21 -12.43 6.65 -5.52
N ALA A 22 -11.68 5.78 -4.85
CA ALA A 22 -11.71 5.59 -3.40
C ALA A 22 -10.42 6.08 -2.72
N LEU A 23 -9.66 6.98 -3.35
CA LEU A 23 -8.38 7.50 -2.86
C LEU A 23 -7.39 6.38 -2.49
N ASN A 24 -7.43 5.28 -3.21
CA ASN A 24 -6.62 4.08 -3.01
C ASN A 24 -6.79 3.43 -1.62
N ALA A 25 -7.97 3.60 -1.00
CA ALA A 25 -8.26 3.01 0.30
C ALA A 25 -8.11 1.49 0.27
N LEU A 26 -7.54 0.96 1.35
CA LEU A 26 -7.20 -0.45 1.48
C LEU A 26 -8.42 -1.27 1.92
N ASN A 27 -8.90 -2.11 1.02
CA ASN A 27 -9.87 -3.15 1.31
C ASN A 27 -9.23 -4.53 1.09
N LYS A 28 -9.97 -5.59 1.35
CA LYS A 28 -9.48 -6.96 1.20
C LYS A 28 -9.02 -7.26 -0.22
N ALA A 29 -9.75 -6.78 -1.23
CA ALA A 29 -9.39 -6.99 -2.63
C ALA A 29 -8.07 -6.28 -3.01
N VAL A 30 -7.88 -5.04 -2.54
CA VAL A 30 -6.62 -4.30 -2.72
C VAL A 30 -5.46 -5.03 -2.05
N PHE A 31 -5.64 -5.51 -0.83
CA PHE A 31 -4.60 -6.28 -0.14
C PHE A 31 -4.24 -7.57 -0.89
N THR A 32 -5.25 -8.27 -1.41
CA THR A 32 -5.02 -9.49 -2.20
C THR A 32 -4.22 -9.18 -3.48
N ASP A 33 -4.60 -8.14 -4.19
CA ASP A 33 -3.88 -7.72 -5.39
C ASP A 33 -2.44 -7.27 -5.06
N LEU A 34 -2.27 -6.59 -3.94
CA LEU A 34 -0.94 -6.17 -3.49
C LEU A 34 -0.06 -7.37 -3.12
N GLU A 35 -0.60 -8.41 -2.47
CA GLU A 35 0.14 -9.66 -2.23
C GLU A 35 0.64 -10.28 -3.53
N VAL A 36 -0.22 -10.37 -4.54
CA VAL A 36 0.15 -10.91 -5.85
C VAL A 36 1.23 -10.05 -6.52
N ALA A 37 1.11 -8.72 -6.44
CA ALA A 37 2.12 -7.81 -6.97
C ALA A 37 3.48 -7.97 -6.27
N LEU A 38 3.47 -8.09 -4.94
CA LEU A 38 4.70 -8.32 -4.16
C LEU A 38 5.34 -9.67 -4.52
N ASP A 39 4.54 -10.71 -4.70
CA ASP A 39 5.05 -12.01 -5.16
C ASP A 39 5.75 -11.91 -6.52
N ASP A 40 5.15 -11.19 -7.45
CA ASP A 40 5.70 -11.00 -8.79
C ASP A 40 7.05 -10.26 -8.76
N VAL A 41 7.14 -9.18 -8.00
CA VAL A 41 8.38 -8.38 -7.95
C VAL A 41 9.48 -9.05 -7.13
N GLU A 42 9.14 -9.80 -6.08
CA GLU A 42 10.13 -10.52 -5.27
C GLU A 42 10.77 -11.69 -6.03
N LYS A 43 9.98 -12.42 -6.81
CA LYS A 43 10.44 -13.59 -7.57
C LYS A 43 11.19 -13.25 -8.86
N ASP A 44 11.09 -12.04 -9.33
CA ASP A 44 11.70 -11.61 -10.59
C ASP A 44 13.14 -11.14 -10.38
N ASP A 45 14.10 -11.97 -10.75
CA ASP A 45 15.53 -11.67 -10.60
C ASP A 45 15.98 -10.44 -11.39
N GLU A 46 15.21 -9.99 -12.39
CA GLU A 46 15.49 -8.77 -13.14
C GLU A 46 15.02 -7.50 -12.44
N VAL A 47 14.23 -7.63 -11.36
CA VAL A 47 13.82 -6.50 -10.52
C VAL A 47 14.81 -6.32 -9.39
N TYR A 48 15.43 -5.15 -9.31
CA TYR A 48 16.43 -4.80 -8.28
C TYR A 48 15.85 -3.85 -7.23
N VAL A 49 14.91 -2.99 -7.63
CA VAL A 49 14.31 -1.97 -6.76
C VAL A 49 12.80 -1.93 -7.00
N VAL A 50 12.04 -1.76 -5.95
CA VAL A 50 10.58 -1.65 -5.99
C VAL A 50 10.14 -0.26 -5.54
N ILE A 51 9.38 0.42 -6.38
CA ILE A 51 8.75 1.70 -6.06
C ILE A 51 7.25 1.44 -5.84
N ILE A 52 6.70 1.93 -4.74
CA ILE A 52 5.26 1.88 -4.47
C ILE A 52 4.70 3.29 -4.55
N THR A 53 3.63 3.47 -5.30
CA THR A 53 2.97 4.76 -5.48
C THR A 53 1.46 4.60 -5.64
N GLY A 54 0.72 5.69 -5.72
CA GLY A 54 -0.73 5.69 -5.94
C GLY A 54 -1.14 6.40 -7.22
N ALA A 55 -2.14 5.88 -7.91
CA ALA A 55 -2.77 6.56 -9.02
C ALA A 55 -3.65 7.72 -8.53
N GLY A 56 -3.69 8.80 -9.26
CA GLY A 56 -4.51 9.96 -8.94
C GLY A 56 -3.89 10.84 -7.83
N ARG A 57 -4.75 11.42 -7.00
CA ARG A 57 -4.36 12.43 -6.02
C ARG A 57 -3.98 11.88 -4.64
N ALA A 58 -4.09 10.58 -4.42
CA ALA A 58 -3.71 9.94 -3.16
C ALA A 58 -2.61 8.91 -3.40
N PHE A 59 -1.73 8.77 -2.42
CA PHE A 59 -0.92 7.58 -2.26
C PHE A 59 -1.83 6.44 -1.78
N ILE A 60 -2.26 6.49 -0.53
CA ILE A 60 -3.27 5.62 0.07
C ILE A 60 -3.93 6.38 1.22
N ALA A 61 -5.23 6.59 1.16
CA ALA A 61 -5.95 7.40 2.16
C ALA A 61 -6.47 6.59 3.36
N GLY A 62 -5.91 5.43 3.63
CA GLY A 62 -6.23 4.61 4.79
C GLY A 62 -6.95 3.31 4.46
N ALA A 63 -7.44 2.63 5.48
CA ALA A 63 -8.29 1.46 5.33
C ALA A 63 -9.69 1.87 4.86
N ASP A 64 -10.35 0.99 4.11
CA ASP A 64 -11.73 1.22 3.65
C ASP A 64 -12.71 1.02 4.80
N ILE A 65 -13.12 2.13 5.41
CA ILE A 65 -14.05 2.14 6.54
C ILE A 65 -15.39 1.54 6.16
N GLY A 66 -15.85 1.75 4.92
CA GLY A 66 -17.09 1.20 4.42
C GLY A 66 -17.12 -0.33 4.39
N GLU A 67 -15.97 -0.95 4.08
CA GLU A 67 -15.83 -2.40 4.15
C GLU A 67 -15.67 -2.89 5.58
N MET A 68 -14.98 -2.13 6.43
CA MET A 68 -14.74 -2.53 7.83
C MET A 68 -15.99 -2.46 8.71
N ALA A 69 -16.85 -1.47 8.49
CA ALA A 69 -18.00 -1.19 9.35
C ALA A 69 -18.90 -2.40 9.62
N PRO A 70 -19.25 -3.26 8.62
CA PRO A 70 -20.10 -4.44 8.86
C PRO A 70 -19.34 -5.66 9.41
N MET A 71 -18.01 -5.60 9.56
CA MET A 71 -17.21 -6.76 9.99
C MET A 71 -17.53 -7.15 11.44
N ASN A 72 -17.67 -8.45 11.68
CA ASN A 72 -17.67 -9.00 13.03
C ASN A 72 -16.23 -9.09 13.58
N VAL A 73 -16.07 -9.54 14.82
CA VAL A 73 -14.75 -9.63 15.47
C VAL A 73 -13.78 -10.53 14.70
N ALA A 74 -14.25 -11.68 14.24
CA ALA A 74 -13.41 -12.64 13.50
C ALA A 74 -12.96 -12.07 12.14
N GLU A 75 -13.86 -11.42 11.42
CA GLU A 75 -13.58 -10.78 10.13
C GLU A 75 -12.63 -9.59 10.30
N GLY A 76 -12.84 -8.78 11.33
CA GLY A 76 -11.96 -7.66 11.67
C GLY A 76 -10.55 -8.11 12.04
N LEU A 77 -10.43 -9.20 12.81
CA LEU A 77 -9.14 -9.80 13.14
C LEU A 77 -8.42 -10.29 11.87
N ALA A 78 -9.12 -11.01 11.00
CA ALA A 78 -8.55 -11.51 9.75
C ALA A 78 -8.09 -10.37 8.83
N PHE A 79 -8.86 -9.29 8.75
CA PHE A 79 -8.49 -8.08 8.00
C PHE A 79 -7.23 -7.41 8.56
N SER A 80 -7.15 -7.28 9.89
CA SER A 80 -5.98 -6.72 10.57
C SER A 80 -4.73 -7.58 10.36
N GLU A 81 -4.86 -8.89 10.47
CA GLU A 81 -3.74 -9.83 10.22
C GLU A 81 -3.25 -9.76 8.79
N LEU A 82 -4.15 -9.66 7.82
CA LEU A 82 -3.81 -9.50 6.41
C LEU A 82 -3.02 -8.21 6.17
N GLY A 83 -3.51 -7.09 6.68
CA GLY A 83 -2.83 -5.79 6.57
C GLY A 83 -1.44 -5.81 7.20
N ASN A 84 -1.34 -6.29 8.44
CA ASN A 84 -0.06 -6.38 9.16
C ASN A 84 0.95 -7.31 8.45
N ARG A 85 0.48 -8.42 7.89
CA ARG A 85 1.33 -9.34 7.12
C ARG A 85 1.93 -8.65 5.90
N ILE A 86 1.14 -7.85 5.20
CA ILE A 86 1.61 -7.11 4.01
C ILE A 86 2.60 -6.02 4.39
N LEU A 87 2.30 -5.24 5.43
CA LEU A 87 3.23 -4.21 5.94
C LEU A 87 4.56 -4.82 6.36
N MET A 88 4.53 -5.92 7.11
CA MET A 88 5.72 -6.64 7.53
C MET A 88 6.50 -7.18 6.34
N ARG A 89 5.81 -7.66 5.32
CA ARG A 89 6.42 -8.17 4.11
C ARG A 89 7.19 -7.09 3.34
N VAL A 90 6.63 -5.88 3.26
CA VAL A 90 7.32 -4.72 2.66
C VAL A 90 8.54 -4.32 3.50
N ASP A 91 8.38 -4.25 4.82
CA ASP A 91 9.46 -3.89 5.74
C ASP A 91 10.65 -4.86 5.66
N MET A 92 10.38 -6.15 5.53
CA MET A 92 11.40 -7.20 5.49
C MET A 92 11.85 -7.59 4.08
N MET A 93 11.37 -6.93 3.04
CA MET A 93 11.77 -7.25 1.67
C MET A 93 13.27 -7.07 1.47
N GLU A 94 13.94 -8.05 0.86
CA GLU A 94 15.38 -7.98 0.58
C GLU A 94 15.71 -6.91 -0.47
N LYS A 95 14.81 -6.71 -1.45
CA LYS A 95 14.97 -5.66 -2.45
C LYS A 95 14.65 -4.30 -1.84
N PRO A 96 15.43 -3.25 -2.13
CA PRO A 96 15.10 -1.90 -1.68
C PRO A 96 13.71 -1.47 -2.11
N THR A 97 12.97 -0.88 -1.19
CA THR A 97 11.62 -0.35 -1.42
C THR A 97 11.59 1.15 -1.24
N ILE A 98 10.95 1.85 -2.17
CA ILE A 98 10.79 3.29 -2.17
C ILE A 98 9.29 3.62 -2.18
N ALA A 99 8.81 4.34 -1.18
CA ALA A 99 7.48 4.93 -1.24
C ALA A 99 7.56 6.27 -1.98
N ALA A 100 6.99 6.33 -3.17
CA ALA A 100 6.81 7.58 -3.91
C ALA A 100 5.43 8.16 -3.55
N VAL A 101 5.42 9.01 -2.53
CA VAL A 101 4.19 9.51 -1.90
C VAL A 101 3.68 10.73 -2.68
N ASN A 102 2.68 10.49 -3.52
CA ASN A 102 2.15 11.48 -4.46
C ASN A 102 1.02 12.36 -3.90
N GLY A 103 0.51 12.05 -2.72
CA GLY A 103 -0.62 12.77 -2.12
C GLY A 103 -0.92 12.26 -0.71
N PHE A 104 -2.20 12.02 -0.40
CA PHE A 104 -2.62 11.53 0.91
C PHE A 104 -1.99 10.18 1.26
N ALA A 105 -1.31 10.12 2.39
CA ALA A 105 -0.78 8.90 3.01
C ALA A 105 -1.29 8.85 4.46
N LEU A 106 -2.51 8.31 4.64
CA LEU A 106 -3.24 8.36 5.90
C LEU A 106 -3.44 6.96 6.47
N GLY A 107 -3.36 6.80 7.79
CA GLY A 107 -3.56 5.53 8.45
C GLY A 107 -2.70 4.43 7.86
N GLY A 108 -3.31 3.38 7.34
CA GLY A 108 -2.61 2.27 6.66
C GLY A 108 -1.71 2.70 5.50
N GLY A 109 -2.05 3.80 4.84
CA GLY A 109 -1.20 4.40 3.80
C GLY A 109 0.07 5.02 4.38
N CYS A 110 -0.03 5.70 5.50
CA CYS A 110 1.12 6.21 6.24
C CYS A 110 2.00 5.04 6.74
N GLU A 111 1.38 3.99 7.26
CA GLU A 111 2.07 2.79 7.73
C GLU A 111 2.81 2.08 6.59
N LEU A 112 2.20 1.95 5.41
CA LEU A 112 2.86 1.36 4.25
C LEU A 112 4.06 2.21 3.80
N ALA A 113 3.92 3.53 3.77
CA ALA A 113 5.03 4.42 3.46
C ALA A 113 6.17 4.28 4.47
N MET A 114 5.86 4.15 5.76
CA MET A 114 6.86 3.92 6.81
C MET A 114 7.52 2.54 6.72
N SER A 115 6.84 1.55 6.17
CA SER A 115 7.37 0.19 5.97
C SER A 115 8.39 0.11 4.84
N CYS A 116 8.40 1.06 3.93
CA CYS A 116 9.41 1.15 2.87
C CYS A 116 10.75 1.64 3.43
N ASP A 117 11.84 1.32 2.73
CA ASP A 117 13.20 1.73 3.14
C ASP A 117 13.41 3.23 2.96
N ILE A 118 12.90 3.79 1.88
CA ILE A 118 13.06 5.19 1.50
C ILE A 118 11.69 5.79 1.19
N ARG A 119 11.48 7.04 1.58
CA ARG A 119 10.29 7.84 1.24
C ARG A 119 10.70 9.07 0.44
N VAL A 120 10.05 9.25 -0.70
CA VAL A 120 10.11 10.47 -1.49
C VAL A 120 8.69 11.01 -1.55
N ALA A 121 8.50 12.25 -1.22
CA ALA A 121 7.19 12.87 -1.12
C ALA A 121 7.05 14.06 -2.06
N SER A 122 5.91 14.13 -2.75
CA SER A 122 5.48 15.34 -3.45
C SER A 122 5.23 16.47 -2.43
N GLU A 123 5.35 17.72 -2.86
CA GLU A 123 4.92 18.88 -2.07
C GLU A 123 3.44 18.80 -1.68
N LYS A 124 2.64 18.03 -2.41
CA LYS A 124 1.20 17.81 -2.15
C LYS A 124 0.96 16.66 -1.18
N ALA A 125 2.00 15.93 -0.76
CA ALA A 125 1.84 14.80 0.14
C ALA A 125 1.41 15.26 1.54
N THR A 126 0.47 14.51 2.12
CA THR A 126 0.01 14.71 3.48
C THR A 126 0.10 13.40 4.22
N PHE A 127 0.79 13.38 5.35
CA PHE A 127 0.92 12.21 6.22
C PHE A 127 0.06 12.40 7.47
N GLY A 128 -0.58 11.34 7.92
CA GLY A 128 -1.38 11.40 9.12
C GLY A 128 -1.86 10.05 9.60
N MET A 129 -2.24 10.02 10.89
CA MET A 129 -2.82 8.86 11.57
C MET A 129 -4.17 9.26 12.16
N PRO A 130 -5.24 9.36 11.33
CA PRO A 130 -6.55 9.82 11.78
C PRO A 130 -7.21 8.90 12.80
N GLU A 131 -6.75 7.66 12.94
CA GLU A 131 -7.22 6.69 13.93
C GLU A 131 -7.16 7.24 15.36
N VAL A 132 -6.17 8.07 15.67
CA VAL A 132 -6.03 8.67 17.01
C VAL A 132 -7.15 9.65 17.36
N GLY A 133 -7.84 10.18 16.35
CA GLY A 133 -9.00 11.06 16.51
C GLY A 133 -10.34 10.32 16.48
N LEU A 134 -10.32 9.04 16.08
CA LEU A 134 -11.53 8.21 15.95
C LEU A 134 -11.74 7.27 17.15
N GLY A 135 -10.74 7.05 17.94
CA GLY A 135 -10.78 6.15 19.11
C GLY A 135 -10.36 4.73 18.78
#